data_187727a6f726a153aead95c3cc68932b
#
_entry.id   187727a6f726a153aead95c3cc68932b
#
_cell.length_a   1.000
_cell.length_b   1.000
_cell.length_c   1.000
_cell.angle_alpha   90.00
_cell.angle_beta   90.00
_cell.angle_gamma   90.00
#
_symmetry.space_group_name_H-M   'P 1'
#
loop_
_entity.id
_entity.type
_entity.pdbx_description
1 polymer ?
#
loop_
_entity_poly.entity_id
_entity_poly.type
_entity_poly.pdbx_seq_one_letter_code
_entity_poly.pdbx_strand_id
1 'polypeptide(L)'
;MLDYKSSAEQILDLVGGKTNITQFAHCSTRLRFTLKDNSKANLDALKKVPGVMGVVLKGQLQVIIGNNVVEMYEALQKAGQLEGAGTVPDDDAPAPKKKVSDLVLDFLIGTFQPLIGVITGGGLIKTMLTLLTMAGWMDKSSDLYQVMFNIADATFYFLPVMIAYTSATKLKCNKMYAVIVAAVPLLPKLSGLIGDGLTIFGLTVPNVSYTSQIFPAILSVFALYFVEKYFTKICPKPVRVIFVPVVCFLVVVPLELLFLGPLGYNVGVAFTSFLLALYGSVGWVVVAVLAAVLPFMTAVGMHKALLPYITATYVDPGYDMLNAPAKTAHNISECGACFAVALKSKNLTTIE
;
A
#
# COMPACT_ATOMS: atom_id res chain seq x y z
N MET A 1 -0.57 -0.51 -33.81
CA MET A 1 -0.53 0.39 -32.65
C MET A 1 -1.95 0.75 -32.30
N LEU A 2 -2.38 0.59 -31.04
CA LEU A 2 -3.75 0.91 -30.64
C LEU A 2 -3.97 2.42 -30.77
N ASP A 3 -5.03 2.83 -31.48
CA ASP A 3 -5.41 4.24 -31.56
C ASP A 3 -6.28 4.61 -30.36
N TYR A 4 -5.62 5.03 -29.29
CA TYR A 4 -6.29 5.39 -28.03
C TYR A 4 -7.31 6.51 -28.19
N LYS A 5 -7.11 7.44 -29.15
CA LYS A 5 -8.03 8.54 -29.39
C LYS A 5 -9.35 8.04 -29.96
N SER A 6 -9.29 7.24 -31.02
CA SER A 6 -10.48 6.66 -31.66
C SER A 6 -11.22 5.72 -30.69
N SER A 7 -10.48 4.89 -29.92
CA SER A 7 -11.09 4.01 -28.92
C SER A 7 -11.74 4.77 -27.78
N ALA A 8 -11.15 5.88 -27.33
CA ALA A 8 -11.70 6.72 -26.28
C ALA A 8 -13.00 7.42 -26.72
N GLU A 9 -13.04 7.94 -27.94
CA GLU A 9 -14.25 8.53 -28.51
C GLU A 9 -15.39 7.50 -28.60
N GLN A 10 -15.10 6.29 -29.06
CA GLN A 10 -16.08 5.20 -29.11
C GLN A 10 -16.57 4.81 -27.71
N ILE A 11 -15.67 4.68 -26.72
CA ILE A 11 -16.07 4.38 -25.35
C ILE A 11 -16.99 5.48 -24.81
N LEU A 12 -16.64 6.76 -25.04
CA LEU A 12 -17.42 7.90 -24.58
C LEU A 12 -18.84 7.87 -25.13
N ASP A 13 -19.00 7.61 -26.42
CA ASP A 13 -20.32 7.51 -27.05
C ASP A 13 -21.12 6.32 -26.51
N LEU A 14 -20.48 5.17 -26.37
CA LEU A 14 -21.11 3.92 -25.93
C LEU A 14 -21.53 3.89 -24.45
N VAL A 15 -20.93 4.75 -23.60
CA VAL A 15 -21.37 4.92 -22.19
C VAL A 15 -22.54 5.93 -22.08
N GLY A 16 -23.01 6.49 -23.19
CA GLY A 16 -24.12 7.46 -23.23
C GLY A 16 -23.65 8.92 -23.22
N GLY A 17 -22.39 9.17 -23.60
CA GLY A 17 -21.80 10.49 -23.72
C GLY A 17 -21.41 11.14 -22.40
N LYS A 18 -20.74 12.28 -22.46
CA LYS A 18 -20.27 13.06 -21.30
C LYS A 18 -21.38 13.36 -20.28
N THR A 19 -22.58 13.67 -20.75
CA THR A 19 -23.72 14.07 -19.90
C THR A 19 -24.24 12.94 -19.01
N ASN A 20 -23.97 11.68 -19.40
CA ASN A 20 -24.36 10.50 -18.64
C ASN A 20 -23.33 10.12 -17.55
N ILE A 21 -22.11 10.63 -17.63
CA ILE A 21 -21.01 10.35 -16.71
C ILE A 21 -21.09 11.31 -15.52
N THR A 22 -21.24 10.76 -14.30
CA THR A 22 -21.21 11.54 -13.05
C THR A 22 -19.82 11.54 -12.43
N GLN A 23 -19.14 10.40 -12.50
CA GLN A 23 -17.77 10.23 -12.01
C GLN A 23 -16.98 9.36 -12.97
N PHE A 24 -15.72 9.70 -13.17
CA PHE A 24 -14.79 8.97 -14.01
C PHE A 24 -13.45 8.81 -13.31
N ALA A 25 -13.00 7.57 -13.18
CA ALA A 25 -11.75 7.21 -12.53
C ALA A 25 -11.14 5.97 -13.17
N HIS A 26 -9.92 5.61 -12.81
CA HIS A 26 -9.31 4.35 -13.20
C HIS A 26 -8.64 3.66 -12.02
N CYS A 27 -8.51 2.35 -12.10
CA CYS A 27 -7.64 1.54 -11.25
C CYS A 27 -6.45 0.99 -12.07
N SER A 28 -5.73 0.03 -11.55
CA SER A 28 -4.55 -0.53 -12.22
C SER A 28 -4.81 -1.10 -13.62
N THR A 29 -6.03 -1.60 -13.89
CA THR A 29 -6.37 -2.27 -15.16
C THR A 29 -7.72 -1.90 -15.74
N ARG A 30 -8.53 -1.05 -15.06
CA ARG A 30 -9.92 -0.79 -15.44
C ARG A 30 -10.25 0.68 -15.39
N LEU A 31 -11.04 1.13 -16.37
CA LEU A 31 -11.76 2.40 -16.31
C LEU A 31 -13.05 2.21 -15.54
N ARG A 32 -13.42 3.18 -14.72
CA ARG A 32 -14.61 3.15 -13.87
C ARG A 32 -15.48 4.36 -14.14
N PHE A 33 -16.72 4.10 -14.50
CA PHE A 33 -17.71 5.12 -14.76
C PHE A 33 -18.87 4.99 -13.78
N THR A 34 -19.20 6.06 -13.08
CA THR A 34 -20.47 6.21 -12.41
C THR A 34 -21.41 6.92 -13.37
N LEU A 35 -22.40 6.20 -13.86
CA LEU A 35 -23.36 6.71 -14.83
C LEU A 35 -24.62 7.19 -14.12
N LYS A 36 -25.25 8.24 -14.67
CA LYS A 36 -26.59 8.69 -14.24
C LYS A 36 -27.66 7.67 -14.59
N ASP A 37 -27.52 7.07 -15.77
CA ASP A 37 -28.46 6.09 -16.31
C ASP A 37 -27.68 4.96 -16.99
N ASN A 38 -27.66 3.79 -16.35
CA ASN A 38 -26.97 2.61 -16.86
C ASN A 38 -27.59 2.03 -18.15
N SER A 39 -28.86 2.32 -18.42
CA SER A 39 -29.57 1.79 -19.62
C SER A 39 -29.06 2.42 -20.91
N LYS A 40 -28.42 3.58 -20.83
CA LYS A 40 -27.82 4.27 -21.98
C LYS A 40 -26.47 3.68 -22.40
N ALA A 41 -25.87 2.83 -21.58
CA ALA A 41 -24.59 2.21 -21.90
C ALA A 41 -24.80 0.92 -22.71
N ASN A 42 -24.15 0.84 -23.88
CA ASN A 42 -24.20 -0.36 -24.72
C ASN A 42 -23.04 -1.29 -24.38
N LEU A 43 -23.30 -2.24 -23.44
CA LEU A 43 -22.26 -3.13 -22.90
C LEU A 43 -21.67 -4.08 -23.96
N ASP A 44 -22.48 -4.53 -24.91
CA ASP A 44 -22.03 -5.48 -25.95
C ASP A 44 -21.19 -4.78 -27.04
N ALA A 45 -21.50 -3.55 -27.35
CA ALA A 45 -20.69 -2.73 -28.24
C ALA A 45 -19.37 -2.33 -27.57
N LEU A 46 -19.38 -2.01 -26.27
CA LEU A 46 -18.16 -1.69 -25.52
C LEU A 46 -17.13 -2.84 -25.52
N LYS A 47 -17.58 -4.09 -25.47
CA LYS A 47 -16.69 -5.26 -25.56
C LYS A 47 -15.96 -5.39 -26.91
N LYS A 48 -16.47 -4.74 -27.96
CA LYS A 48 -15.90 -4.78 -29.32
C LYS A 48 -14.94 -3.64 -29.61
N VAL A 49 -14.83 -2.66 -28.71
CA VAL A 49 -13.94 -1.52 -28.90
C VAL A 49 -12.47 -1.99 -28.80
N PRO A 50 -11.60 -1.59 -29.76
CA PRO A 50 -10.18 -1.96 -29.71
C PRO A 50 -9.52 -1.53 -28.37
N GLY A 51 -8.84 -2.45 -27.71
CA GLY A 51 -8.21 -2.23 -26.41
C GLY A 51 -9.10 -2.50 -25.19
N VAL A 52 -10.37 -2.86 -25.39
CA VAL A 52 -11.25 -3.33 -24.31
C VAL A 52 -11.18 -4.84 -24.19
N MET A 53 -10.75 -5.33 -23.04
CA MET A 53 -10.63 -6.76 -22.71
C MET A 53 -11.92 -7.34 -22.11
N GLY A 54 -12.77 -6.49 -21.56
CA GLY A 54 -14.03 -6.90 -20.96
C GLY A 54 -14.80 -5.74 -20.36
N VAL A 55 -16.09 -5.97 -20.08
CA VAL A 55 -16.99 -4.98 -19.49
C VAL A 55 -17.80 -5.61 -18.39
N VAL A 56 -17.88 -4.98 -17.22
CA VAL A 56 -18.62 -5.44 -16.05
C VAL A 56 -19.45 -4.30 -15.50
N LEU A 57 -20.74 -4.57 -15.25
CA LEU A 57 -21.65 -3.65 -14.59
C LEU A 57 -22.02 -4.20 -13.20
N LYS A 58 -21.36 -3.67 -12.16
CA LYS A 58 -21.66 -3.98 -10.75
C LYS A 58 -21.65 -2.68 -9.94
N GLY A 59 -22.81 -2.02 -9.86
CA GLY A 59 -22.93 -0.72 -9.20
C GLY A 59 -22.29 0.43 -10.01
N GLN A 60 -21.08 0.24 -10.52
CA GLN A 60 -20.41 1.10 -11.51
C GLN A 60 -20.14 0.33 -12.79
N LEU A 61 -20.11 1.04 -13.92
CA LEU A 61 -19.64 0.46 -15.18
C LEU A 61 -18.12 0.41 -15.20
N GLN A 62 -17.57 -0.77 -15.38
CA GLN A 62 -16.13 -1.03 -15.44
C GLN A 62 -15.76 -1.55 -16.82
N VAL A 63 -14.82 -0.87 -17.46
CA VAL A 63 -14.26 -1.25 -18.75
C VAL A 63 -12.83 -1.72 -18.51
N ILE A 64 -12.56 -2.99 -18.72
CA ILE A 64 -11.26 -3.63 -18.47
C ILE A 64 -10.37 -3.35 -19.69
N ILE A 65 -9.25 -2.65 -19.46
CA ILE A 65 -8.28 -2.24 -20.48
C ILE A 65 -6.96 -2.99 -20.33
N GLY A 66 -6.62 -3.43 -19.10
CA GLY A 66 -5.31 -3.99 -18.81
C GLY A 66 -4.24 -2.93 -18.55
N ASN A 67 -2.99 -3.24 -18.92
CA ASN A 67 -1.82 -2.41 -18.59
C ASN A 67 -1.84 -1.00 -19.21
N ASN A 68 -2.61 -0.81 -20.29
CA ASN A 68 -2.71 0.47 -21.02
C ASN A 68 -3.87 1.36 -20.52
N VAL A 69 -4.32 1.12 -19.29
CA VAL A 69 -5.46 1.85 -18.71
C VAL A 69 -5.17 3.34 -18.51
N VAL A 70 -3.94 3.70 -18.22
CA VAL A 70 -3.53 5.10 -17.98
C VAL A 70 -3.63 5.89 -19.29
N GLU A 71 -3.08 5.36 -20.37
CA GLU A 71 -3.11 5.99 -21.70
C GLU A 71 -4.55 6.13 -22.20
N MET A 72 -5.37 5.11 -22.00
CA MET A 72 -6.80 5.16 -22.37
C MET A 72 -7.57 6.15 -21.51
N TYR A 73 -7.25 6.25 -20.20
CA TYR A 73 -7.86 7.21 -19.30
C TYR A 73 -7.54 8.65 -19.70
N GLU A 74 -6.27 8.96 -20.01
CA GLU A 74 -5.85 10.27 -20.49
C GLU A 74 -6.51 10.64 -21.85
N ALA A 75 -6.62 9.66 -22.75
CA ALA A 75 -7.30 9.86 -24.01
C ALA A 75 -8.79 10.20 -23.81
N LEU A 76 -9.47 9.50 -22.89
CA LEU A 76 -10.87 9.78 -22.54
C LEU A 76 -11.05 11.14 -21.86
N GLN A 77 -10.12 11.54 -20.98
CA GLN A 77 -10.16 12.88 -20.39
C GLN A 77 -10.08 13.97 -21.45
N LYS A 78 -9.19 13.80 -22.42
CA LYS A 78 -9.03 14.76 -23.53
C LYS A 78 -10.24 14.76 -24.47
N ALA A 79 -10.74 13.58 -24.85
CA ALA A 79 -11.88 13.46 -25.77
C ALA A 79 -13.20 14.00 -25.17
N GLY A 80 -13.46 13.69 -23.89
CA GLY A 80 -14.69 14.09 -23.20
C GLY A 80 -14.59 15.39 -22.42
N GLN A 81 -13.41 16.01 -22.28
CA GLN A 81 -13.15 17.10 -21.33
C GLN A 81 -13.71 16.75 -19.94
N LEU A 82 -13.42 15.53 -19.48
CA LEU A 82 -13.93 14.98 -18.23
C LEU A 82 -13.01 15.39 -17.07
N GLU A 83 -13.60 15.87 -15.98
CA GLU A 83 -12.88 15.98 -14.72
C GLU A 83 -12.77 14.58 -14.11
N GLY A 84 -11.57 13.98 -14.16
CA GLY A 84 -11.34 12.65 -13.62
C GLY A 84 -10.96 12.69 -12.14
N ALA A 85 -11.44 11.73 -11.39
CA ALA A 85 -11.03 11.54 -9.98
C ALA A 85 -9.64 10.91 -9.83
N GLY A 86 -8.90 10.70 -10.93
CA GLY A 86 -7.58 10.07 -10.94
C GLY A 86 -7.62 8.58 -10.64
N THR A 87 -6.53 8.06 -10.09
CA THR A 87 -6.41 6.65 -9.72
C THR A 87 -7.21 6.34 -8.46
N VAL A 88 -8.15 5.41 -8.53
CA VAL A 88 -8.89 4.89 -7.38
C VAL A 88 -8.39 3.48 -7.03
N PRO A 89 -8.42 3.10 -5.75
CA PRO A 89 -8.11 1.73 -5.34
C PRO A 89 -9.02 0.70 -6.00
N ASP A 90 -8.54 -0.53 -6.15
CA ASP A 90 -9.21 -1.65 -6.83
C ASP A 90 -10.42 -2.22 -6.06
N ASP A 91 -11.09 -1.42 -5.21
CA ASP A 91 -12.21 -1.85 -4.40
C ASP A 91 -13.55 -1.62 -5.10
N ASP A 92 -14.14 -2.71 -5.56
CA ASP A 92 -15.50 -2.77 -6.10
C ASP A 92 -16.44 -3.59 -5.27
N ALA A 93 -17.34 -2.91 -4.61
CA ALA A 93 -18.76 -3.28 -4.49
C ALA A 93 -19.56 -2.14 -3.80
N PRO A 94 -20.86 -1.93 -4.07
CA PRO A 94 -21.73 -1.16 -3.18
C PRO A 94 -21.73 -1.87 -1.83
N ALA A 95 -21.35 -1.16 -0.78
CA ALA A 95 -21.01 -1.71 0.51
C ALA A 95 -22.18 -2.44 1.18
N PRO A 96 -22.13 -3.78 1.31
CA PRO A 96 -22.75 -4.39 2.48
C PRO A 96 -22.04 -3.80 3.71
N LYS A 97 -22.70 -3.71 4.84
CA LYS A 97 -22.09 -3.22 6.10
C LYS A 97 -20.75 -3.98 6.27
N LYS A 98 -19.63 -3.31 6.00
CA LYS A 98 -18.32 -3.92 6.04
C LYS A 98 -18.12 -4.47 7.44
N LYS A 99 -17.76 -5.75 7.56
CA LYS A 99 -17.33 -6.33 8.84
C LYS A 99 -16.09 -5.57 9.30
N VAL A 100 -15.85 -5.53 10.60
CA VAL A 100 -14.67 -4.87 11.16
C VAL A 100 -13.37 -5.41 10.54
N SER A 101 -13.33 -6.72 10.26
CA SER A 101 -12.22 -7.37 9.53
C SER A 101 -11.96 -6.74 8.16
N ASP A 102 -13.02 -6.43 7.42
CA ASP A 102 -12.89 -5.86 6.07
C ASP A 102 -12.40 -4.41 6.11
N LEU A 103 -12.80 -3.65 7.15
CA LEU A 103 -12.29 -2.29 7.39
C LEU A 103 -10.80 -2.30 7.74
N VAL A 104 -10.37 -3.23 8.59
CA VAL A 104 -8.96 -3.39 8.95
C VAL A 104 -8.14 -3.79 7.74
N LEU A 105 -8.60 -4.75 6.93
CA LEU A 105 -7.93 -5.17 5.70
C LEU A 105 -7.84 -4.03 4.68
N ASP A 106 -8.93 -3.29 4.47
CA ASP A 106 -8.96 -2.13 3.57
C ASP A 106 -7.96 -1.04 4.03
N PHE A 107 -7.90 -0.79 5.33
CA PHE A 107 -6.93 0.14 5.90
C PHE A 107 -5.49 -0.34 5.68
N LEU A 108 -5.19 -1.60 5.99
CA LEU A 108 -3.86 -2.19 5.81
C LEU A 108 -3.45 -2.16 4.34
N ILE A 109 -4.30 -2.66 3.44
CA ILE A 109 -4.02 -2.67 2.00
C ILE A 109 -3.73 -1.25 1.51
N GLY A 110 -4.58 -0.29 1.83
CA GLY A 110 -4.41 1.09 1.38
C GLY A 110 -3.22 1.81 2.00
N THR A 111 -2.76 1.37 3.17
CA THR A 111 -1.54 1.89 3.80
C THR A 111 -0.28 1.33 3.15
N PHE A 112 -0.22 0.01 2.88
CA PHE A 112 1.01 -0.65 2.42
C PHE A 112 1.14 -0.71 0.90
N GLN A 113 0.06 -0.80 0.15
CA GLN A 113 0.10 -0.94 -1.31
C GLN A 113 0.90 0.18 -2.01
N PRO A 114 0.77 1.48 -1.65
CA PRO A 114 1.57 2.54 -2.27
C PRO A 114 3.07 2.42 -1.99
N LEU A 115 3.47 1.72 -0.92
CA LEU A 115 4.86 1.59 -0.50
C LEU A 115 5.60 0.43 -1.18
N ILE A 116 4.88 -0.50 -1.83
CA ILE A 116 5.48 -1.71 -2.42
C ILE A 116 6.61 -1.35 -3.38
N GLY A 117 6.39 -0.38 -4.28
CA GLY A 117 7.40 0.02 -5.25
C GLY A 117 8.69 0.56 -4.60
N VAL A 118 8.53 1.39 -3.57
CA VAL A 118 9.66 1.99 -2.83
C VAL A 118 10.44 0.92 -2.07
N ILE A 119 9.73 0.05 -1.33
CA ILE A 119 10.34 -1.05 -0.57
C ILE A 119 11.06 -2.03 -1.50
N THR A 120 10.44 -2.37 -2.63
CA THR A 120 11.06 -3.24 -3.64
C THR A 120 12.33 -2.61 -4.21
N GLY A 121 12.32 -1.32 -4.54
CA GLY A 121 13.49 -0.61 -5.03
C GLY A 121 14.66 -0.64 -4.04
N GLY A 122 14.41 -0.29 -2.78
CA GLY A 122 15.43 -0.36 -1.72
C GLY A 122 15.95 -1.79 -1.50
N GLY A 123 15.03 -2.77 -1.50
CA GLY A 123 15.39 -4.19 -1.36
C GLY A 123 16.25 -4.71 -2.51
N LEU A 124 15.94 -4.34 -3.76
CA LEU A 124 16.74 -4.73 -4.92
C LEU A 124 18.16 -4.16 -4.85
N ILE A 125 18.33 -2.90 -4.45
CA ILE A 125 19.67 -2.31 -4.26
C ILE A 125 20.44 -3.08 -3.18
N LYS A 126 19.84 -3.37 -2.02
CA LYS A 126 20.50 -4.19 -0.97
C LYS A 126 20.89 -5.57 -1.48
N THR A 127 20.01 -6.23 -2.24
CA THR A 127 20.30 -7.54 -2.84
C THR A 127 21.48 -7.46 -3.82
N MET A 128 21.50 -6.46 -4.70
CA MET A 128 22.59 -6.24 -5.64
C MET A 128 23.93 -6.02 -4.91
N LEU A 129 23.94 -5.18 -3.87
CA LEU A 129 25.13 -4.96 -3.05
C LEU A 129 25.63 -6.23 -2.37
N THR A 130 24.69 -7.05 -1.87
CA THR A 130 25.01 -8.35 -1.27
C THR A 130 25.68 -9.28 -2.29
N LEU A 131 25.13 -9.39 -3.50
CA LEU A 131 25.71 -10.22 -4.56
C LEU A 131 27.09 -9.72 -4.98
N LEU A 132 27.27 -8.41 -5.14
CA LEU A 132 28.57 -7.82 -5.50
C LEU A 132 29.64 -8.07 -4.42
N THR A 133 29.28 -7.99 -3.14
CA THR A 133 30.20 -8.30 -2.04
C THR A 133 30.50 -9.79 -1.95
N MET A 134 29.53 -10.66 -2.17
CA MET A 134 29.74 -12.12 -2.19
C MET A 134 30.65 -12.56 -3.37
N ALA A 135 30.52 -11.88 -4.52
CA ALA A 135 31.38 -12.12 -5.68
C ALA A 135 32.80 -11.55 -5.51
N GLY A 136 33.08 -10.82 -4.44
CA GLY A 136 34.36 -10.16 -4.22
C GLY A 136 34.61 -8.92 -5.11
N TRP A 137 33.59 -8.42 -5.80
CA TRP A 137 33.70 -7.27 -6.72
C TRP A 137 33.54 -5.93 -6.01
N MET A 138 33.07 -5.92 -4.78
CA MET A 138 32.88 -4.70 -4.01
C MET A 138 33.21 -4.96 -2.53
N ASP A 139 34.00 -4.06 -1.95
CA ASP A 139 34.28 -4.09 -0.50
C ASP A 139 33.24 -3.28 0.26
N LYS A 140 32.79 -3.80 1.40
CA LYS A 140 31.84 -3.11 2.30
C LYS A 140 32.43 -1.82 2.89
N SER A 141 33.74 -1.70 2.97
CA SER A 141 34.44 -0.50 3.44
C SER A 141 34.58 0.60 2.37
N SER A 142 34.27 0.29 1.11
CA SER A 142 34.37 1.27 0.02
C SER A 142 33.30 2.37 0.13
N ASP A 143 33.67 3.60 -0.16
CA ASP A 143 32.76 4.76 -0.13
C ASP A 143 31.54 4.54 -1.04
N LEU A 144 31.77 3.93 -2.20
CA LEU A 144 30.68 3.61 -3.13
C LEU A 144 29.66 2.66 -2.49
N TYR A 145 30.14 1.58 -1.82
CA TYR A 145 29.24 0.68 -1.11
C TYR A 145 28.45 1.41 -0.03
N GLN A 146 29.14 2.25 0.79
CA GLN A 146 28.49 2.99 1.86
C GLN A 146 27.40 3.93 1.33
N VAL A 147 27.67 4.65 0.25
CA VAL A 147 26.67 5.54 -0.37
C VAL A 147 25.48 4.73 -0.91
N MET A 148 25.73 3.66 -1.67
CA MET A 148 24.65 2.82 -2.22
C MET A 148 23.84 2.12 -1.13
N PHE A 149 24.52 1.67 -0.06
CA PHE A 149 23.84 1.08 1.09
C PHE A 149 22.91 2.09 1.79
N ASN A 150 23.39 3.31 2.03
CA ASN A 150 22.57 4.35 2.65
C ASN A 150 21.38 4.78 1.76
N ILE A 151 21.54 4.80 0.42
CA ILE A 151 20.40 5.03 -0.49
C ILE A 151 19.33 3.96 -0.30
N ALA A 152 19.73 2.69 -0.25
CA ALA A 152 18.79 1.59 -0.05
C ALA A 152 18.19 1.59 1.36
N ASP A 153 19.03 1.86 2.37
CA ASP A 153 18.62 1.84 3.79
C ASP A 153 17.66 2.96 4.14
N ALA A 154 17.77 4.12 3.50
CA ALA A 154 16.84 5.24 3.69
C ALA A 154 15.37 4.84 3.48
N THR A 155 15.11 3.91 2.55
CA THR A 155 13.77 3.37 2.31
C THR A 155 13.19 2.70 3.57
N PHE A 156 13.99 1.95 4.27
CA PHE A 156 13.57 1.23 5.48
C PHE A 156 13.63 2.15 6.71
N TYR A 157 14.64 2.97 6.81
CA TYR A 157 14.81 3.93 7.92
C TYR A 157 13.61 4.88 8.03
N PHE A 158 13.15 5.44 6.90
CA PHE A 158 12.01 6.36 6.84
C PHE A 158 10.66 5.66 6.61
N LEU A 159 10.62 4.34 6.71
CA LEU A 159 9.37 3.57 6.55
C LEU A 159 8.24 4.08 7.45
N PRO A 160 8.45 4.41 8.76
CA PRO A 160 7.40 4.96 9.62
C PRO A 160 6.77 6.24 9.07
N VAL A 161 7.58 7.12 8.48
CA VAL A 161 7.12 8.40 7.91
C VAL A 161 6.24 8.15 6.68
N MET A 162 6.64 7.21 5.82
CA MET A 162 5.86 6.83 4.64
C MET A 162 4.53 6.16 5.03
N ILE A 163 4.57 5.28 6.03
CA ILE A 163 3.37 4.65 6.59
C ILE A 163 2.44 5.69 7.21
N ALA A 164 2.99 6.67 7.94
CA ALA A 164 2.18 7.76 8.50
C ALA A 164 1.47 8.55 7.41
N TYR A 165 2.15 8.88 6.31
CA TYR A 165 1.57 9.58 5.17
C TYR A 165 0.41 8.78 4.53
N THR A 166 0.62 7.50 4.26
CA THR A 166 -0.39 6.65 3.62
C THR A 166 -1.55 6.34 4.55
N SER A 167 -1.30 6.10 5.85
CA SER A 167 -2.33 5.92 6.88
C SER A 167 -3.18 7.18 7.03
N ALA A 168 -2.57 8.37 7.07
CA ALA A 168 -3.29 9.64 7.11
C ALA A 168 -4.18 9.84 5.88
N THR A 169 -3.71 9.39 4.71
CA THR A 169 -4.52 9.41 3.48
C THR A 169 -5.77 8.55 3.62
N LYS A 170 -5.65 7.35 4.19
CA LYS A 170 -6.78 6.44 4.44
C LYS A 170 -7.74 6.95 5.51
N LEU A 171 -7.21 7.51 6.60
CA LEU A 171 -8.00 8.09 7.68
C LEU A 171 -8.57 9.48 7.36
N LYS A 172 -8.17 10.08 6.22
CA LYS A 172 -8.59 11.43 5.79
C LYS A 172 -8.24 12.52 6.81
N CYS A 173 -7.10 12.39 7.48
CA CYS A 173 -6.50 13.43 8.33
C CYS A 173 -5.33 14.13 7.61
N ASN A 174 -4.75 15.14 8.23
CA ASN A 174 -3.70 15.93 7.60
C ASN A 174 -2.40 15.13 7.46
N LYS A 175 -2.01 14.87 6.21
CA LYS A 175 -0.84 14.05 5.86
C LYS A 175 0.47 14.67 6.35
N MET A 176 0.60 15.99 6.30
CA MET A 176 1.84 16.68 6.70
C MET A 176 2.01 16.65 8.23
N TYR A 177 0.91 16.73 8.99
CA TYR A 177 0.99 16.55 10.44
C TYR A 177 1.42 15.12 10.80
N ALA A 178 0.89 14.12 10.10
CA ALA A 178 1.28 12.73 10.29
C ALA A 178 2.76 12.48 9.98
N VAL A 179 3.28 13.08 8.89
CA VAL A 179 4.70 13.03 8.53
C VAL A 179 5.57 13.59 9.65
N ILE A 180 5.23 14.75 10.20
CA ILE A 180 6.01 15.37 11.29
C ILE A 180 5.93 14.53 12.57
N VAL A 181 4.74 14.05 12.97
CA VAL A 181 4.58 13.20 14.14
C VAL A 181 5.50 11.99 14.04
N ALA A 182 5.45 11.22 12.95
CA ALA A 182 6.27 10.04 12.77
C ALA A 182 7.77 10.33 12.54
N ALA A 183 8.14 11.53 12.10
CA ALA A 183 9.54 11.91 11.88
C ALA A 183 10.24 12.33 13.17
N VAL A 184 9.52 12.91 14.14
CA VAL A 184 10.12 13.42 15.39
C VAL A 184 10.88 12.34 16.15
N PRO A 185 10.35 11.11 16.38
CA PRO A 185 11.09 10.05 17.08
C PRO A 185 12.35 9.57 16.33
N LEU A 186 12.44 9.82 15.02
CA LEU A 186 13.59 9.43 14.20
C LEU A 186 14.75 10.44 14.27
N LEU A 187 14.56 11.60 14.89
CA LEU A 187 15.62 12.60 15.01
C LEU A 187 16.78 12.04 15.86
N PRO A 188 18.02 12.01 15.34
CA PRO A 188 19.16 11.41 16.05
C PRO A 188 19.38 12.02 17.45
N LYS A 189 19.18 13.33 17.57
CA LYS A 189 19.29 14.03 18.86
C LYS A 189 18.25 13.55 19.87
N LEU A 190 17.01 13.34 19.46
CA LEU A 190 15.93 12.87 20.33
C LEU A 190 16.14 11.40 20.69
N SER A 191 16.53 10.58 19.73
CA SER A 191 16.87 9.17 19.94
C SER A 191 18.02 9.02 20.95
N GLY A 192 19.04 9.86 20.90
CA GLY A 192 20.10 9.91 21.90
C GLY A 192 19.56 10.25 23.29
N LEU A 193 18.74 11.30 23.43
CA LEU A 193 18.13 11.67 24.72
C LEU A 193 17.24 10.54 25.30
N ILE A 194 16.54 9.81 24.46
CA ILE A 194 15.74 8.63 24.87
C ILE A 194 16.68 7.55 25.43
N GLY A 195 17.81 7.30 24.76
CA GLY A 195 18.84 6.37 25.23
C GLY A 195 19.42 6.76 26.59
N ASP A 196 19.56 8.05 26.87
CA ASP A 196 20.08 8.62 28.12
C ASP A 196 19.01 8.67 29.24
N GLY A 197 17.79 8.20 29.01
CA GLY A 197 16.72 8.17 30.02
C GLY A 197 15.87 9.44 30.09
N LEU A 198 15.47 9.97 28.93
CA LEU A 198 14.58 11.12 28.80
C LEU A 198 13.32 10.97 29.63
N THR A 199 12.97 12.04 30.38
CA THR A 199 11.71 12.12 31.13
C THR A 199 10.81 13.23 30.56
N ILE A 200 9.52 12.93 30.38
CA ILE A 200 8.49 13.86 29.94
C ILE A 200 7.37 13.86 30.98
N PHE A 201 7.05 15.00 31.54
CA PHE A 201 6.05 15.16 32.62
C PHE A 201 6.29 14.24 33.82
N GLY A 202 7.57 13.96 34.15
CA GLY A 202 7.94 13.08 35.25
C GLY A 202 7.84 11.58 34.94
N LEU A 203 7.49 11.20 33.73
CA LEU A 203 7.48 9.82 33.24
C LEU A 203 8.70 9.56 32.37
N THR A 204 9.41 8.45 32.62
CA THR A 204 10.55 8.03 31.81
C THR A 204 10.06 7.50 30.47
N VAL A 205 10.60 8.02 29.38
CA VAL A 205 10.32 7.52 28.03
C VAL A 205 11.00 6.16 27.85
N PRO A 206 10.25 5.10 27.53
CA PRO A 206 10.85 3.80 27.27
C PRO A 206 11.81 3.86 26.09
N ASN A 207 12.99 3.26 26.26
CA ASN A 207 13.99 3.19 25.19
C ASN A 207 13.61 2.11 24.20
N VAL A 208 12.89 2.50 23.13
CA VAL A 208 12.51 1.63 22.02
C VAL A 208 13.00 2.22 20.70
N SER A 209 13.34 1.35 19.75
CA SER A 209 13.69 1.79 18.40
C SER A 209 12.43 2.20 17.64
N TYR A 210 12.44 3.38 17.04
CA TYR A 210 11.37 3.87 16.18
C TYR A 210 11.70 3.70 14.70
N THR A 211 12.98 3.52 14.37
CA THR A 211 13.40 3.33 12.97
C THR A 211 12.80 2.04 12.41
N SER A 212 12.31 2.10 11.19
CA SER A 212 11.73 0.96 10.48
C SER A 212 10.47 0.35 11.12
N GLN A 213 9.93 0.94 12.18
CA GLN A 213 8.77 0.43 12.90
C GLN A 213 7.45 0.83 12.25
N ILE A 214 6.55 -0.14 12.13
CA ILE A 214 5.26 0.01 11.44
C ILE A 214 4.16 0.41 12.43
N PHE A 215 4.01 -0.37 13.49
CA PHE A 215 2.88 -0.23 14.42
C PHE A 215 2.88 1.08 15.20
N PRO A 216 4.02 1.60 15.72
CA PRO A 216 4.08 2.91 16.33
C PRO A 216 3.53 4.01 15.42
N ALA A 217 3.97 4.04 14.15
CA ALA A 217 3.53 5.03 13.18
C ALA A 217 2.01 4.97 12.92
N ILE A 218 1.44 3.77 12.77
CA ILE A 218 0.00 3.59 12.58
C ILE A 218 -0.78 4.09 13.80
N LEU A 219 -0.37 3.71 15.02
CA LEU A 219 -1.04 4.12 16.26
C LEU A 219 -0.99 5.63 16.46
N SER A 220 0.14 6.26 16.15
CA SER A 220 0.31 7.72 16.25
C SER A 220 -0.60 8.46 15.28
N VAL A 221 -0.79 7.95 14.06
CA VAL A 221 -1.72 8.55 13.09
C VAL A 221 -3.18 8.36 13.52
N PHE A 222 -3.53 7.24 14.15
CA PHE A 222 -4.87 7.10 14.77
C PHE A 222 -5.10 8.14 15.86
N ALA A 223 -4.13 8.34 16.76
CA ALA A 223 -4.23 9.38 17.78
C ALA A 223 -4.34 10.78 17.15
N LEU A 224 -3.52 11.06 16.13
CA LEU A 224 -3.55 12.30 15.38
C LEU A 224 -4.94 12.57 14.77
N TYR A 225 -5.55 11.55 14.15
CA TYR A 225 -6.89 11.66 13.57
C TYR A 225 -7.92 12.16 14.59
N PHE A 226 -7.90 11.60 15.81
CA PHE A 226 -8.83 12.03 16.87
C PHE A 226 -8.52 13.43 17.36
N VAL A 227 -7.27 13.74 17.67
CA VAL A 227 -6.85 15.07 18.16
C VAL A 227 -7.17 16.14 17.14
N GLU A 228 -6.80 15.95 15.88
CA GLU A 228 -7.10 16.88 14.78
C GLU A 228 -8.59 17.10 14.63
N LYS A 229 -9.38 16.04 14.59
CA LYS A 229 -10.82 16.09 14.41
C LYS A 229 -11.53 16.84 15.55
N TYR A 230 -11.15 16.56 16.78
CA TYR A 230 -11.74 17.22 17.95
C TYR A 230 -11.33 18.69 18.04
N PHE A 231 -10.03 18.95 17.92
CA PHE A 231 -9.53 20.30 18.09
C PHE A 231 -9.93 21.22 16.93
N THR A 232 -10.05 20.70 15.71
CA THR A 232 -10.58 21.45 14.57
C THR A 232 -12.02 21.93 14.80
N LYS A 233 -12.83 21.18 15.54
CA LYS A 233 -14.21 21.59 15.87
C LYS A 233 -14.27 22.71 16.90
N ILE A 234 -13.37 22.71 17.87
CA ILE A 234 -13.33 23.66 18.99
C ILE A 234 -12.64 24.95 18.56
N CYS A 235 -11.60 24.85 17.71
CA CYS A 235 -10.76 25.98 17.35
C CYS A 235 -11.50 26.99 16.42
N PRO A 236 -11.52 28.28 16.73
CA PRO A 236 -12.09 29.32 15.86
C PRO A 236 -11.44 29.35 14.48
N LYS A 237 -12.26 29.59 13.44
CA LYS A 237 -11.80 29.57 12.03
C LYS A 237 -10.57 30.43 11.74
N PRO A 238 -10.44 31.67 12.23
CA PRO A 238 -9.32 32.56 11.87
C PRO A 238 -7.94 32.06 12.33
N VAL A 239 -7.89 31.37 13.47
CA VAL A 239 -6.63 30.93 14.11
C VAL A 239 -6.36 29.42 13.92
N ARG A 240 -7.31 28.70 13.30
CA ARG A 240 -7.27 27.23 13.12
C ARG A 240 -6.00 26.75 12.44
N VAL A 241 -5.53 27.46 11.41
CA VAL A 241 -4.34 27.06 10.62
C VAL A 241 -3.08 27.01 11.48
N ILE A 242 -3.00 27.86 12.54
CA ILE A 242 -1.83 27.94 13.43
C ILE A 242 -2.01 27.01 14.63
N PHE A 243 -3.16 27.04 15.31
CA PHE A 243 -3.33 26.34 16.58
C PHE A 243 -3.57 24.83 16.43
N VAL A 244 -4.23 24.39 15.35
CA VAL A 244 -4.48 22.97 15.13
C VAL A 244 -3.17 22.16 15.04
N PRO A 245 -2.19 22.51 14.18
CA PRO A 245 -0.92 21.76 14.13
C PRO A 245 -0.15 21.83 15.45
N VAL A 246 -0.13 22.99 16.13
CA VAL A 246 0.57 23.14 17.41
C VAL A 246 0.02 22.15 18.44
N VAL A 247 -1.30 22.09 18.61
CA VAL A 247 -1.93 21.15 19.55
C VAL A 247 -1.73 19.72 19.12
N CYS A 248 -1.85 19.39 17.83
CA CYS A 248 -1.60 18.06 17.31
C CYS A 248 -0.18 17.59 17.66
N PHE A 249 0.83 18.41 17.45
CA PHE A 249 2.22 18.03 17.74
C PHE A 249 2.49 17.94 19.25
N LEU A 250 2.05 18.92 20.03
CA LEU A 250 2.29 18.94 21.48
C LEU A 250 1.53 17.84 22.25
N VAL A 251 0.44 17.32 21.71
CA VAL A 251 -0.32 16.23 22.33
C VAL A 251 0.11 14.86 21.78
N VAL A 252 0.19 14.72 20.44
CA VAL A 252 0.40 13.41 19.84
C VAL A 252 1.85 12.92 19.99
N VAL A 253 2.85 13.81 19.89
CA VAL A 253 4.26 13.41 20.00
C VAL A 253 4.60 12.90 21.42
N PRO A 254 4.28 13.59 22.52
CA PRO A 254 4.48 13.03 23.85
C PRO A 254 3.70 11.74 24.09
N LEU A 255 2.46 11.66 23.58
CA LEU A 255 1.65 10.43 23.65
C LEU A 255 2.30 9.27 22.90
N GLU A 256 2.88 9.55 21.75
CA GLU A 256 3.66 8.56 20.96
C GLU A 256 4.87 8.07 21.75
N LEU A 257 5.67 8.98 22.26
CA LEU A 257 6.91 8.63 22.95
C LEU A 257 6.67 7.86 24.28
N LEU A 258 5.64 8.23 25.03
CA LEU A 258 5.36 7.62 26.33
C LEU A 258 4.55 6.32 26.23
N PHE A 259 3.59 6.24 25.30
CA PHE A 259 2.61 5.15 25.30
C PHE A 259 2.50 4.43 23.96
N LEU A 260 2.19 5.15 22.86
CA LEU A 260 1.86 4.51 21.60
C LEU A 260 3.06 3.86 20.93
N GLY A 261 4.22 4.49 21.03
CA GLY A 261 5.48 3.96 20.51
C GLY A 261 5.87 2.64 21.18
N PRO A 262 6.03 2.60 22.52
CA PRO A 262 6.30 1.37 23.23
C PRO A 262 5.23 0.28 23.04
N LEU A 263 3.94 0.68 23.03
CA LEU A 263 2.84 -0.25 22.76
C LEU A 263 2.97 -0.86 21.35
N GLY A 264 3.15 -0.01 20.34
CA GLY A 264 3.31 -0.46 18.96
C GLY A 264 4.55 -1.32 18.75
N TYR A 265 5.67 -0.97 19.38
CA TYR A 265 6.88 -1.78 19.38
C TYR A 265 6.63 -3.17 19.97
N ASN A 266 6.02 -3.24 21.14
CA ASN A 266 5.71 -4.51 21.80
C ASN A 266 4.73 -5.37 21.00
N VAL A 267 3.72 -4.76 20.36
CA VAL A 267 2.82 -5.47 19.43
C VAL A 267 3.60 -6.05 18.25
N GLY A 268 4.54 -5.29 17.68
CA GLY A 268 5.40 -5.76 16.61
C GLY A 268 6.27 -6.94 17.03
N VAL A 269 6.93 -6.84 18.18
CA VAL A 269 7.76 -7.91 18.76
C VAL A 269 6.92 -9.15 19.03
N ALA A 270 5.76 -9.00 19.68
CA ALA A 270 4.87 -10.13 19.98
C ALA A 270 4.37 -10.83 18.71
N PHE A 271 4.01 -10.06 17.69
CA PHE A 271 3.58 -10.60 16.40
C PHE A 271 4.70 -11.38 15.70
N THR A 272 5.91 -10.82 15.64
CA THR A 272 7.07 -11.50 15.04
C THR A 272 7.43 -12.76 15.83
N SER A 273 7.45 -12.68 17.17
CA SER A 273 7.74 -13.84 18.03
C SER A 273 6.71 -14.95 17.87
N PHE A 274 5.43 -14.61 17.73
CA PHE A 274 4.38 -15.60 17.46
C PHE A 274 4.62 -16.33 16.13
N LEU A 275 4.97 -15.61 15.07
CA LEU A 275 5.23 -16.22 13.76
C LEU A 275 6.50 -17.07 13.77
N LEU A 276 7.56 -16.63 14.44
CA LEU A 276 8.79 -17.41 14.61
C LEU A 276 8.56 -18.67 15.44
N ALA A 277 7.77 -18.58 16.52
CA ALA A 277 7.39 -19.73 17.32
C ALA A 277 6.56 -20.74 16.52
N LEU A 278 5.62 -20.26 15.71
CA LEU A 278 4.84 -21.09 14.80
C LEU A 278 5.74 -21.83 13.80
N TYR A 279 6.68 -21.12 13.17
CA TYR A 279 7.66 -21.71 12.26
C TYR A 279 8.57 -22.70 13.00
N GLY A 280 9.07 -22.36 14.17
CA GLY A 280 9.93 -23.22 15.01
C GLY A 280 9.23 -24.51 15.46
N SER A 281 7.91 -24.47 15.70
CA SER A 281 7.12 -25.62 16.16
C SER A 281 6.77 -26.59 15.06
N VAL A 282 6.41 -26.11 13.87
CA VAL A 282 5.85 -26.91 12.75
C VAL A 282 6.77 -26.86 11.52
N GLY A 283 7.75 -25.96 11.49
CA GLY A 283 8.78 -25.84 10.46
C GLY A 283 8.23 -25.62 9.05
N TRP A 284 8.75 -26.36 8.09
CA TRP A 284 8.37 -26.26 6.68
C TRP A 284 6.89 -26.58 6.39
N VAL A 285 6.18 -27.28 7.31
CA VAL A 285 4.76 -27.60 7.13
C VAL A 285 3.90 -26.34 7.10
N VAL A 286 4.22 -25.32 7.91
CA VAL A 286 3.52 -24.02 7.86
C VAL A 286 3.72 -23.35 6.50
N VAL A 287 4.93 -23.43 5.97
CA VAL A 287 5.25 -22.89 4.64
C VAL A 287 4.45 -23.62 3.55
N ALA A 288 4.39 -24.95 3.64
CA ALA A 288 3.64 -25.77 2.68
C ALA A 288 2.13 -25.47 2.74
N VAL A 289 1.55 -25.38 3.93
CA VAL A 289 0.13 -25.00 4.12
C VAL A 289 -0.14 -23.62 3.56
N LEU A 290 0.73 -22.64 3.87
CA LEU A 290 0.58 -21.30 3.34
C LEU A 290 0.68 -21.27 1.81
N ALA A 291 1.64 -22.01 1.22
CA ALA A 291 1.78 -22.11 -0.23
C ALA A 291 0.52 -22.71 -0.89
N ALA A 292 -0.09 -23.71 -0.26
CA ALA A 292 -1.32 -24.34 -0.75
C ALA A 292 -2.55 -23.41 -0.65
N VAL A 293 -2.59 -22.54 0.36
CA VAL A 293 -3.71 -21.60 0.60
C VAL A 293 -3.55 -20.31 -0.19
N LEU A 294 -2.32 -19.89 -0.51
CA LEU A 294 -2.03 -18.63 -1.22
C LEU A 294 -2.81 -18.46 -2.54
N PRO A 295 -3.00 -19.46 -3.41
CA PRO A 295 -3.82 -19.30 -4.62
C PRO A 295 -5.23 -18.79 -4.31
N PHE A 296 -5.87 -19.38 -3.30
CA PHE A 296 -7.21 -18.99 -2.86
C PHE A 296 -7.22 -17.60 -2.22
N MET A 297 -6.21 -17.30 -1.39
CA MET A 297 -6.05 -15.95 -0.82
C MET A 297 -5.82 -14.90 -1.90
N THR A 298 -5.07 -15.24 -2.94
CA THR A 298 -4.80 -14.33 -4.07
C THR A 298 -6.07 -14.09 -4.89
N ALA A 299 -6.84 -15.12 -5.18
CA ALA A 299 -8.09 -15.02 -5.93
C ALA A 299 -9.12 -14.09 -5.23
N VAL A 300 -9.14 -14.07 -3.88
CA VAL A 300 -10.03 -13.23 -3.08
C VAL A 300 -9.37 -11.88 -2.69
N GLY A 301 -8.09 -11.67 -3.03
CA GLY A 301 -7.33 -10.47 -2.68
C GLY A 301 -6.81 -10.44 -1.23
N MET A 302 -7.03 -11.48 -0.45
CA MET A 302 -6.63 -11.56 0.97
C MET A 302 -5.12 -11.76 1.19
N HIS A 303 -4.34 -12.15 0.17
CA HIS A 303 -2.88 -12.28 0.25
C HIS A 303 -2.19 -10.95 0.68
N LYS A 304 -2.84 -9.81 0.45
CA LYS A 304 -2.35 -8.49 0.88
C LYS A 304 -2.39 -8.30 2.40
N ALA A 305 -3.12 -9.13 3.13
CA ALA A 305 -3.11 -9.13 4.60
C ALA A 305 -1.74 -9.53 5.18
N LEU A 306 -0.89 -10.20 4.40
CA LEU A 306 0.48 -10.56 4.80
C LEU A 306 1.48 -9.39 4.65
N LEU A 307 1.11 -8.26 4.05
CA LEU A 307 2.01 -7.13 3.83
C LEU A 307 2.68 -6.59 5.12
N PRO A 308 1.98 -6.42 6.25
CA PRO A 308 2.62 -5.99 7.49
C PRO A 308 3.71 -6.95 7.96
N TYR A 309 3.44 -8.27 7.90
CA TYR A 309 4.42 -9.30 8.21
C TYR A 309 5.63 -9.22 7.28
N ILE A 310 5.41 -9.21 5.97
CA ILE A 310 6.47 -9.15 4.96
C ILE A 310 7.36 -7.92 5.20
N THR A 311 6.75 -6.77 5.47
CA THR A 311 7.50 -5.54 5.68
C THR A 311 8.32 -5.60 6.97
N ALA A 312 7.75 -6.14 8.05
CA ALA A 312 8.45 -6.30 9.32
C ALA A 312 9.65 -7.25 9.21
N THR A 313 9.50 -8.39 8.52
CA THR A 313 10.58 -9.37 8.37
C THR A 313 11.72 -8.91 7.48
N TYR A 314 11.47 -8.04 6.50
CA TYR A 314 12.55 -7.43 5.71
C TYR A 314 13.34 -6.38 6.50
N VAL A 315 12.74 -5.83 7.55
CA VAL A 315 13.41 -4.90 8.45
C VAL A 315 14.26 -5.66 9.47
N ASP A 316 13.67 -6.64 10.15
CA ASP A 316 14.30 -7.48 11.16
C ASP A 316 13.61 -8.86 11.17
N PRO A 317 14.33 -9.95 10.91
CA PRO A 317 15.79 -10.17 10.77
C PRO A 317 16.38 -9.91 9.37
N GLY A 318 15.69 -9.27 8.46
CA GLY A 318 16.17 -8.99 7.11
C GLY A 318 15.87 -10.07 6.07
N TYR A 319 15.16 -11.13 6.44
CA TYR A 319 14.72 -12.21 5.56
C TYR A 319 13.36 -12.78 5.99
N ASP A 320 12.60 -13.27 5.03
CA ASP A 320 11.26 -13.82 5.24
C ASP A 320 11.30 -15.35 5.09
N MET A 321 11.18 -16.05 6.21
CA MET A 321 11.19 -17.53 6.26
C MET A 321 9.86 -18.17 5.92
N LEU A 322 8.75 -17.44 5.96
CA LEU A 322 7.43 -18.00 5.85
C LEU A 322 6.76 -17.66 4.52
N ASN A 323 6.60 -16.37 4.24
CA ASN A 323 5.83 -15.93 3.07
C ASN A 323 6.66 -15.99 1.77
N ALA A 324 7.95 -15.61 1.79
CA ALA A 324 8.77 -15.62 0.59
C ALA A 324 8.91 -17.03 -0.02
N PRO A 325 9.26 -18.09 0.74
CA PRO A 325 9.32 -19.43 0.18
C PRO A 325 7.93 -19.97 -0.21
N ALA A 326 6.88 -19.70 0.58
CA ALA A 326 5.52 -20.09 0.24
C ALA A 326 5.02 -19.43 -1.05
N LYS A 327 5.27 -18.13 -1.21
CA LYS A 327 4.91 -17.37 -2.40
C LYS A 327 5.70 -17.81 -3.64
N THR A 328 6.98 -18.13 -3.47
CA THR A 328 7.80 -18.66 -4.57
C THR A 328 7.26 -19.99 -5.05
N ALA A 329 6.93 -20.91 -4.15
CA ALA A 329 6.35 -22.21 -4.49
C ALA A 329 4.99 -22.05 -5.20
N HIS A 330 4.11 -21.15 -4.68
CA HIS A 330 2.84 -20.84 -5.30
C HIS A 330 3.02 -20.28 -6.73
N ASN A 331 3.86 -19.24 -6.91
CA ASN A 331 4.07 -18.60 -8.20
C ASN A 331 4.63 -19.60 -9.25
N ILE A 332 5.61 -20.44 -8.87
CA ILE A 332 6.16 -21.45 -9.77
C ILE A 332 5.09 -22.48 -10.16
N SER A 333 4.27 -22.91 -9.20
CA SER A 333 3.15 -23.83 -9.45
C SER A 333 2.12 -23.22 -10.42
N GLU A 334 1.80 -21.94 -10.22
CA GLU A 334 0.87 -21.20 -11.09
C GLU A 334 1.43 -21.02 -12.51
N CYS A 335 2.72 -20.67 -12.63
CA CYS A 335 3.39 -20.64 -13.94
C CYS A 335 3.34 -21.98 -14.66
N GLY A 336 3.57 -23.09 -13.94
CA GLY A 336 3.46 -24.44 -14.50
C GLY A 336 2.05 -24.77 -14.99
N ALA A 337 1.02 -24.38 -14.22
CA ALA A 337 -0.38 -24.55 -14.60
C ALA A 337 -0.74 -23.72 -15.84
N CYS A 338 -0.34 -22.44 -15.88
CA CYS A 338 -0.55 -21.57 -17.04
C CYS A 338 0.16 -22.13 -18.30
N PHE A 339 1.39 -22.62 -18.16
CA PHE A 339 2.12 -23.23 -19.26
C PHE A 339 1.42 -24.48 -19.78
N ALA A 340 0.92 -25.35 -18.91
CA ALA A 340 0.16 -26.54 -19.30
C ALA A 340 -1.15 -26.19 -20.03
N VAL A 341 -1.84 -25.13 -19.60
CA VAL A 341 -3.03 -24.60 -20.28
C VAL A 341 -2.66 -24.05 -21.66
N ALA A 342 -1.58 -23.27 -21.75
CA ALA A 342 -1.11 -22.71 -23.02
C ALA A 342 -0.79 -23.80 -24.05
N LEU A 343 -0.14 -24.89 -23.62
CA LEU A 343 0.16 -26.02 -24.50
C LEU A 343 -1.08 -26.76 -25.00
N LYS A 344 -2.16 -26.80 -24.21
CA LYS A 344 -3.42 -27.49 -24.57
C LYS A 344 -4.46 -26.59 -25.23
N SER A 345 -4.33 -25.27 -25.08
CA SER A 345 -5.28 -24.32 -25.64
C SER A 345 -5.15 -24.23 -27.15
N LYS A 346 -6.28 -24.36 -27.86
CA LYS A 346 -6.38 -24.10 -29.29
C LYS A 346 -6.74 -22.65 -29.62
N ASN A 347 -7.00 -21.81 -28.60
CA ASN A 347 -7.36 -20.41 -28.76
C ASN A 347 -6.16 -19.52 -28.41
N LEU A 348 -5.72 -18.71 -29.37
CA LEU A 348 -4.61 -17.75 -29.21
C LEU A 348 -4.85 -16.73 -28.07
N THR A 349 -6.11 -16.36 -27.82
CA THR A 349 -6.49 -15.44 -26.71
C THR A 349 -6.35 -16.04 -25.29
N THR A 350 -6.06 -17.32 -25.18
CA THR A 350 -5.82 -17.98 -23.88
C THR A 350 -4.32 -18.09 -23.58
N ILE A 351 -3.47 -17.72 -24.55
CA ILE A 351 -2.00 -17.80 -24.47
C ILE A 351 -1.38 -16.46 -24.07
N GLU A 352 -2.10 -15.33 -24.27
CA GLU A 352 -1.74 -13.97 -23.79
C GLU A 352 -2.27 -13.74 -22.36
#